data_4253fbafb34cbbf3f303800492d883ef
#
_entry.id   4253fbafb34cbbf3f303800492d883ef
#
_cell.length_a   1.000
_cell.length_b   1.000
_cell.length_c   1.000
_cell.angle_alpha   90.00
_cell.angle_beta   90.00
_cell.angle_gamma   90.00
#
_symmetry.space_group_name_H-M   'P 1'
#
loop_
_entity.id
_entity.type
_entity.pdbx_description
1 polymer ?
#
loop_
_entity_poly.entity_id
_entity_poly.type
_entity_poly.pdbx_seq_one_letter_code
_entity_poly.pdbx_strand_id
1 'polypeptide(L)'
;MTLRVAITRAAPEAQKTAERVRARGAEPVLAPLLTIMPCGYDTSTEGAQALIFTSSNGVHAFPDARGARNVPVLAVGEATAAAAREAGFADVRSADGDVNALAALVKTTLSPAAGKLIHIGGDHVAGDLSGQLSAAGFKVERRVAYAAVAAHAAPPAFSEPLDIVLFHSARAVEAYLALGAPGAGRLIAGCLSPTIAKAAAEVSWKRVITAPSPRENDLLAATIGG
;
A
#
# COMPACT_ATOMS: atom_id res chain seq x y z
N MET A 1 5.20 -9.90 -29.05
CA MET A 1 4.11 -8.99 -28.60
C MET A 1 4.50 -8.41 -27.25
N THR A 2 4.34 -7.11 -27.08
CA THR A 2 4.61 -6.44 -25.79
C THR A 2 3.49 -6.76 -24.82
N LEU A 3 3.81 -7.20 -23.59
CA LEU A 3 2.82 -7.47 -22.55
C LEU A 3 2.13 -6.18 -22.12
N ARG A 4 0.79 -6.20 -22.04
CA ARG A 4 -0.02 -5.08 -21.54
C ARG A 4 -0.45 -5.35 -20.10
N VAL A 5 -0.06 -4.45 -19.20
CA VAL A 5 -0.11 -4.66 -17.75
C VAL A 5 -1.03 -3.63 -17.09
N ALA A 6 -2.18 -4.07 -16.62
CA ALA A 6 -3.12 -3.23 -15.87
C ALA A 6 -2.59 -2.95 -14.46
N ILE A 7 -2.54 -1.67 -14.09
CA ILE A 7 -2.10 -1.18 -12.78
C ILE A 7 -3.32 -0.68 -12.02
N THR A 8 -3.71 -1.38 -10.96
CA THR A 8 -4.99 -1.16 -10.25
C THR A 8 -4.90 -0.21 -9.06
N ARG A 9 -3.69 0.18 -8.67
CA ARG A 9 -3.49 1.11 -7.54
C ARG A 9 -3.77 2.55 -7.93
N ALA A 10 -4.07 3.40 -6.92
CA ALA A 10 -4.30 4.83 -7.10
C ALA A 10 -3.00 5.61 -7.36
N ALA A 11 -3.14 6.81 -7.92
CA ALA A 11 -2.05 7.79 -7.98
C ALA A 11 -1.63 8.24 -6.55
N PRO A 12 -0.37 8.71 -6.37
CA PRO A 12 0.70 8.82 -7.37
C PRO A 12 1.44 7.49 -7.63
N GLU A 13 1.22 6.49 -6.80
CA GLU A 13 1.98 5.23 -6.85
C GLU A 13 1.72 4.44 -8.16
N ALA A 14 0.56 4.62 -8.79
CA ALA A 14 0.28 4.02 -10.11
C ALA A 14 1.28 4.48 -11.17
N GLN A 15 1.67 5.75 -11.16
CA GLN A 15 2.64 6.33 -12.10
C GLN A 15 4.05 5.74 -11.88
N LYS A 16 4.47 5.64 -10.60
CA LYS A 16 5.77 5.01 -10.25
C LYS A 16 5.80 3.55 -10.71
N THR A 17 4.71 2.82 -10.52
CA THR A 17 4.58 1.44 -11.03
C THR A 17 4.64 1.40 -12.56
N ALA A 18 3.96 2.34 -13.26
CA ALA A 18 3.96 2.40 -14.71
C ALA A 18 5.37 2.61 -15.30
N GLU A 19 6.18 3.47 -14.68
CA GLU A 19 7.58 3.69 -15.05
C GLU A 19 8.41 2.40 -14.93
N ARG A 20 8.23 1.66 -13.83
CA ARG A 20 8.91 0.38 -13.59
C ARG A 20 8.48 -0.72 -14.56
N VAL A 21 7.20 -0.75 -14.95
CA VAL A 21 6.66 -1.66 -15.98
C VAL A 21 7.29 -1.35 -17.34
N ARG A 22 7.36 -0.05 -17.74
CA ARG A 22 8.03 0.37 -19.00
C ARG A 22 9.51 0.00 -19.01
N ALA A 23 10.19 0.19 -17.89
CA ALA A 23 11.61 -0.16 -17.76
C ALA A 23 11.89 -1.66 -17.97
N ARG A 24 10.86 -2.52 -17.86
CA ARG A 24 10.90 -3.97 -18.14
C ARG A 24 10.39 -4.34 -19.54
N GLY A 25 10.19 -3.37 -20.41
CA GLY A 25 9.75 -3.60 -21.79
C GLY A 25 8.27 -3.95 -21.96
N ALA A 26 7.45 -3.75 -20.90
CA ALA A 26 6.01 -3.95 -20.97
C ALA A 26 5.25 -2.61 -21.09
N GLU A 27 4.01 -2.67 -21.57
CA GLU A 27 3.11 -1.51 -21.71
C GLU A 27 2.23 -1.38 -20.47
N PRO A 28 2.38 -0.34 -19.65
CA PRO A 28 1.50 -0.10 -18.51
C PRO A 28 0.18 0.51 -18.95
N VAL A 29 -0.92 0.00 -18.40
CA VAL A 29 -2.27 0.53 -18.57
C VAL A 29 -2.81 0.91 -17.21
N LEU A 30 -3.08 2.20 -16.97
CA LEU A 30 -3.61 2.66 -15.69
C LEU A 30 -5.10 2.29 -15.60
N ALA A 31 -5.44 1.49 -14.60
CA ALA A 31 -6.78 0.98 -14.33
C ALA A 31 -7.10 1.06 -12.83
N PRO A 32 -7.05 2.26 -12.21
CA PRO A 32 -7.23 2.39 -10.78
C PRO A 32 -8.61 1.89 -10.34
N LEU A 33 -8.64 0.97 -9.38
CA LEU A 33 -9.86 0.41 -8.79
C LEU A 33 -10.24 1.09 -7.48
N LEU A 34 -9.34 1.92 -6.95
CA LEU A 34 -9.55 2.70 -5.73
C LEU A 34 -9.17 4.15 -5.98
N THR A 35 -9.97 5.07 -5.44
CA THR A 35 -9.66 6.51 -5.38
C THR A 35 -9.36 6.88 -3.94
N ILE A 36 -8.24 7.56 -3.71
CA ILE A 36 -7.86 8.04 -2.38
C ILE A 36 -8.49 9.40 -2.14
N MET A 37 -9.39 9.46 -1.17
CA MET A 37 -10.09 10.67 -0.76
C MET A 37 -9.52 11.15 0.56
N PRO A 38 -8.90 12.35 0.64
CA PRO A 38 -8.41 12.91 1.89
C PRO A 38 -9.55 13.10 2.91
N CYS A 39 -9.26 12.81 4.17
CA CYS A 39 -10.13 13.10 5.31
C CYS A 39 -9.53 14.24 6.14
N GLY A 40 -10.38 15.07 6.74
CA GLY A 40 -9.93 16.03 7.75
C GLY A 40 -9.59 15.30 9.05
N TYR A 41 -8.41 15.59 9.62
CA TYR A 41 -7.98 15.02 10.89
C TYR A 41 -7.03 15.98 11.62
N ASP A 42 -6.79 15.75 12.91
CA ASP A 42 -5.80 16.52 13.68
C ASP A 42 -4.39 16.18 13.20
N THR A 43 -3.65 17.18 12.75
CA THR A 43 -2.27 17.06 12.24
C THR A 43 -1.21 17.34 13.27
N SER A 44 -1.58 17.75 14.51
CA SER A 44 -0.64 18.03 15.60
C SER A 44 0.18 16.79 15.94
N THR A 45 1.48 16.96 16.07
CA THR A 45 2.41 15.91 16.53
C THR A 45 2.84 16.12 17.99
N GLU A 46 2.15 16.96 18.73
CA GLU A 46 2.49 17.28 20.13
C GLU A 46 2.42 16.00 20.99
N GLY A 47 3.49 15.77 21.76
CA GLY A 47 3.65 14.61 22.62
C GLY A 47 3.88 13.28 21.87
N ALA A 48 4.07 13.32 20.56
CA ALA A 48 4.41 12.13 19.81
C ALA A 48 5.90 11.78 19.94
N GLN A 49 6.18 10.52 20.31
CA GLN A 49 7.54 9.99 20.19
C GLN A 49 7.84 9.48 18.78
N ALA A 50 6.82 9.08 18.01
CA ALA A 50 6.96 8.65 16.62
C ALA A 50 5.63 8.74 15.85
N LEU A 51 5.75 8.87 14.52
CA LEU A 51 4.67 8.68 13.57
C LEU A 51 4.77 7.28 12.97
N ILE A 52 3.63 6.63 12.76
CA ILE A 52 3.55 5.31 12.18
C ILE A 52 2.73 5.37 10.90
N PHE A 53 3.30 4.85 9.80
CA PHE A 53 2.63 4.77 8.51
C PHE A 53 2.60 3.32 8.01
N THR A 54 1.39 2.83 7.76
CA THR A 54 1.16 1.50 7.17
C THR A 54 0.93 1.54 5.67
N SER A 55 1.00 2.73 5.05
CA SER A 55 0.82 2.95 3.61
C SER A 55 1.43 4.28 3.20
N SER A 56 1.99 4.36 1.98
CA SER A 56 2.41 5.62 1.34
C SER A 56 1.26 6.63 1.21
N ASN A 57 0.01 6.16 1.06
CA ASN A 57 -1.15 7.06 1.07
C ASN A 57 -1.32 7.83 2.38
N GLY A 58 -0.97 7.22 3.52
CA GLY A 58 -0.95 7.92 4.82
C GLY A 58 0.09 9.03 4.86
N VAL A 59 1.26 8.79 4.26
CA VAL A 59 2.31 9.80 4.13
C VAL A 59 1.85 10.96 3.25
N HIS A 60 1.28 10.65 2.07
CA HIS A 60 0.79 11.66 1.13
C HIS A 60 -0.39 12.49 1.68
N ALA A 61 -1.17 11.89 2.58
CA ALA A 61 -2.27 12.59 3.26
C ALA A 61 -1.79 13.43 4.46
N PHE A 62 -0.51 13.36 4.83
CA PHE A 62 0.06 14.20 5.90
C PHE A 62 0.45 15.57 5.32
N PRO A 63 -0.25 16.67 5.69
CA PRO A 63 -0.25 17.91 4.91
C PRO A 63 1.05 18.72 5.04
N ASP A 64 1.80 18.58 6.12
CA ASP A 64 3.06 19.31 6.28
C ASP A 64 4.06 18.53 7.15
N ALA A 65 5.03 17.93 6.49
CA ALA A 65 6.15 17.29 7.15
C ALA A 65 7.12 18.29 7.79
N ARG A 66 7.03 19.61 7.49
CA ARG A 66 8.01 20.61 7.97
C ARG A 66 7.95 20.78 9.48
N GLY A 67 6.76 20.88 10.07
CA GLY A 67 6.57 20.96 11.52
C GLY A 67 6.89 19.65 12.25
N ALA A 68 6.77 18.51 11.58
CA ALA A 68 6.99 17.17 12.12
C ALA A 68 8.31 16.52 11.66
N ARG A 69 9.16 17.23 10.91
CA ARG A 69 10.36 16.69 10.26
C ARG A 69 11.29 15.91 11.20
N ASN A 70 11.38 16.31 12.45
CA ASN A 70 12.26 15.71 13.45
C ASN A 70 11.55 14.60 14.27
N VAL A 71 10.26 14.35 14.05
CA VAL A 71 9.57 13.23 14.70
C VAL A 71 9.93 11.95 13.95
N PRO A 72 10.47 10.93 14.65
CA PRO A 72 10.80 9.65 14.02
C PRO A 72 9.60 9.03 13.30
N VAL A 73 9.85 8.44 12.14
CA VAL A 73 8.85 7.73 11.35
C VAL A 73 9.17 6.24 11.30
N LEU A 74 8.19 5.39 11.64
CA LEU A 74 8.26 3.96 11.42
C LEU A 74 7.26 3.56 10.35
N ALA A 75 7.76 2.96 9.28
CA ALA A 75 6.98 2.56 8.11
C ALA A 75 6.90 1.04 7.98
N VAL A 76 5.78 0.53 7.50
CA VAL A 76 5.55 -0.91 7.34
C VAL A 76 6.53 -1.55 6.35
N GLY A 77 6.90 -0.83 5.31
CA GLY A 77 7.79 -1.33 4.27
C GLY A 77 8.49 -0.20 3.53
N GLU A 78 9.45 -0.57 2.67
CA GLU A 78 10.36 0.37 2.02
C GLU A 78 9.64 1.38 1.11
N ALA A 79 8.57 1.01 0.41
CA ALA A 79 7.79 1.94 -0.40
C ALA A 79 7.19 3.08 0.43
N THR A 80 6.69 2.78 1.64
CA THR A 80 6.15 3.78 2.57
C THR A 80 7.28 4.61 3.19
N ALA A 81 8.42 3.99 3.52
CA ALA A 81 9.59 4.68 4.03
C ALA A 81 10.19 5.65 3.01
N ALA A 82 10.28 5.23 1.75
CA ALA A 82 10.73 6.10 0.66
C ALA A 82 9.81 7.32 0.50
N ALA A 83 8.49 7.13 0.51
CA ALA A 83 7.53 8.23 0.48
C ALA A 83 7.71 9.20 1.66
N ALA A 84 7.99 8.68 2.87
CA ALA A 84 8.25 9.51 4.04
C ALA A 84 9.54 10.33 3.90
N ARG A 85 10.62 9.75 3.37
CA ARG A 85 11.88 10.47 3.08
C ARG A 85 11.66 11.55 2.00
N GLU A 86 10.94 11.22 0.93
CA GLU A 86 10.55 12.17 -0.13
C GLU A 86 9.71 13.33 0.42
N ALA A 87 8.83 13.07 1.40
CA ALA A 87 8.06 14.10 2.10
C ALA A 87 8.91 14.97 3.03
N GLY A 88 10.18 14.59 3.31
CA GLY A 88 11.15 15.38 4.06
C GLY A 88 11.29 15.01 5.54
N PHE A 89 10.81 13.84 5.98
CA PHE A 89 11.12 13.33 7.32
C PHE A 89 12.59 12.91 7.44
N ALA A 90 13.24 13.26 8.56
CA ALA A 90 14.68 13.09 8.75
C ALA A 90 15.07 11.69 9.27
N ASP A 91 14.31 11.13 10.22
CA ASP A 91 14.53 9.78 10.79
C ASP A 91 13.41 8.86 10.33
N VAL A 92 13.68 8.04 9.31
CA VAL A 92 12.70 7.12 8.74
C VAL A 92 13.24 5.70 8.76
N ARG A 93 12.53 4.79 9.43
CA ARG A 93 12.86 3.38 9.56
C ARG A 93 11.78 2.53 8.92
N SER A 94 12.20 1.54 8.12
CA SER A 94 11.31 0.55 7.50
C SER A 94 11.35 -0.75 8.30
N ALA A 95 10.18 -1.37 8.51
CA ALA A 95 10.09 -2.73 9.03
C ALA A 95 10.34 -3.77 7.93
N ASP A 96 10.35 -3.36 6.66
CA ASP A 96 10.52 -4.17 5.45
C ASP A 96 9.65 -5.45 5.45
N GLY A 97 8.41 -5.31 5.92
CA GLY A 97 7.53 -6.46 6.09
C GLY A 97 6.04 -6.09 6.18
N ASP A 98 5.35 -6.72 7.11
CA ASP A 98 3.93 -6.53 7.38
C ASP A 98 3.68 -5.77 8.70
N VAL A 99 2.43 -5.74 9.13
CA VAL A 99 2.00 -5.10 10.40
C VAL A 99 2.69 -5.75 11.62
N ASN A 100 2.98 -7.05 11.58
CA ASN A 100 3.65 -7.73 12.69
C ASN A 100 5.14 -7.33 12.76
N ALA A 101 5.80 -7.23 11.61
CA ALA A 101 7.17 -6.74 11.51
C ALA A 101 7.26 -5.28 12.02
N LEU A 102 6.28 -4.43 11.66
CA LEU A 102 6.20 -3.06 12.14
C LEU A 102 5.98 -3.00 13.66
N ALA A 103 5.10 -3.82 14.21
CA ALA A 103 4.91 -3.91 15.66
C ALA A 103 6.19 -4.37 16.38
N ALA A 104 6.93 -5.31 15.81
CA ALA A 104 8.22 -5.75 16.35
C ALA A 104 9.26 -4.60 16.32
N LEU A 105 9.36 -3.88 15.19
CA LEU A 105 10.25 -2.73 15.06
C LEU A 105 9.96 -1.66 16.13
N VAL A 106 8.67 -1.32 16.33
CA VAL A 106 8.26 -0.37 17.37
C VAL A 106 8.72 -0.83 18.76
N LYS A 107 8.42 -2.09 19.11
CA LYS A 107 8.74 -2.67 20.43
C LYS A 107 10.24 -2.73 20.72
N THR A 108 11.07 -2.86 19.69
CA THR A 108 12.53 -2.95 19.85
C THR A 108 13.23 -1.59 19.83
N THR A 109 12.58 -0.56 19.28
CA THR A 109 13.23 0.76 19.07
C THR A 109 12.67 1.87 19.95
N LEU A 110 11.46 1.71 20.49
CA LEU A 110 10.78 2.74 21.26
C LEU A 110 10.41 2.26 22.67
N SER A 111 10.13 3.20 23.57
CA SER A 111 9.69 2.90 24.94
C SER A 111 8.26 3.38 25.17
N PRO A 112 7.39 2.56 25.81
CA PRO A 112 6.03 2.98 26.14
C PRO A 112 5.94 4.26 26.97
N ALA A 113 6.97 4.56 27.78
CA ALA A 113 7.02 5.73 28.64
C ALA A 113 7.45 7.02 27.93
N ALA A 114 7.97 6.94 26.69
CA ALA A 114 8.60 8.10 26.02
C ALA A 114 7.59 9.03 25.30
N GLY A 115 6.30 8.67 25.26
CA GLY A 115 5.27 9.46 24.62
C GLY A 115 4.28 8.60 23.82
N LYS A 116 3.33 9.27 23.13
CA LYS A 116 2.35 8.57 22.31
C LYS A 116 2.90 8.22 20.93
N LEU A 117 2.32 7.20 20.32
CA LEU A 117 2.50 6.86 18.90
C LEU A 117 1.31 7.40 18.13
N ILE A 118 1.55 8.08 17.00
CA ILE A 118 0.47 8.54 16.13
C ILE A 118 0.48 7.67 14.88
N HIS A 119 -0.54 6.81 14.74
CA HIS A 119 -0.74 5.98 13.56
C HIS A 119 -1.63 6.71 12.55
N ILE A 120 -1.04 7.18 11.47
CA ILE A 120 -1.73 7.89 10.39
C ILE A 120 -1.98 6.90 9.24
N GLY A 121 -3.25 6.67 8.93
CA GLY A 121 -3.63 5.65 7.95
C GLY A 121 -4.98 5.89 7.30
N GLY A 122 -5.43 4.94 6.51
CA GLY A 122 -6.74 4.96 5.88
C GLY A 122 -7.87 4.54 6.82
N ASP A 123 -9.10 4.69 6.34
CA ASP A 123 -10.32 4.22 7.01
C ASP A 123 -10.30 2.71 7.30
N HIS A 124 -9.70 1.93 6.40
CA HIS A 124 -9.48 0.49 6.55
C HIS A 124 -8.07 0.19 6.99
N VAL A 125 -7.92 -0.82 7.84
CA VAL A 125 -6.63 -1.31 8.34
C VAL A 125 -6.43 -2.77 7.98
N ALA A 126 -5.21 -3.11 7.55
CA ALA A 126 -4.78 -4.48 7.38
C ALA A 126 -4.08 -4.94 8.68
N GLY A 127 -4.76 -5.77 9.47
CA GLY A 127 -4.26 -6.26 10.74
C GLY A 127 -4.47 -5.30 11.92
N ASP A 128 -4.18 -5.77 13.13
CA ASP A 128 -4.42 -5.05 14.39
C ASP A 128 -3.11 -4.48 15.00
N LEU A 129 -2.51 -3.50 14.33
CA LEU A 129 -1.31 -2.83 14.85
C LEU A 129 -1.58 -2.12 16.18
N SER A 130 -2.71 -1.40 16.27
CA SER A 130 -3.04 -0.62 17.47
C SER A 130 -3.24 -1.51 18.68
N GLY A 131 -3.95 -2.64 18.55
CA GLY A 131 -4.13 -3.62 19.64
C GLY A 131 -2.81 -4.24 20.08
N GLN A 132 -1.96 -4.65 19.12
CA GLN A 132 -0.64 -5.25 19.41
C GLN A 132 0.27 -4.28 20.18
N LEU A 133 0.28 -3.00 19.82
CA LEU A 133 1.10 -1.98 20.49
C LEU A 133 0.50 -1.57 21.82
N SER A 134 -0.83 -1.45 21.94
CA SER A 134 -1.51 -1.18 23.22
C SER A 134 -1.29 -2.31 24.21
N ALA A 135 -1.33 -3.57 23.77
CA ALA A 135 -1.02 -4.73 24.61
C ALA A 135 0.45 -4.72 25.10
N ALA A 136 1.35 -4.08 24.37
CA ALA A 136 2.74 -3.87 24.77
C ALA A 136 2.96 -2.58 25.61
N GLY A 137 1.89 -1.91 26.03
CA GLY A 137 1.92 -0.74 26.91
C GLY A 137 2.08 0.60 26.19
N PHE A 138 2.11 0.64 24.86
CA PHE A 138 2.19 1.89 24.13
C PHE A 138 0.84 2.62 24.07
N LYS A 139 0.88 3.95 24.22
CA LYS A 139 -0.28 4.80 23.94
C LYS A 139 -0.35 5.06 22.44
N VAL A 140 -1.31 4.47 21.75
CA VAL A 140 -1.50 4.61 20.30
C VAL A 140 -2.70 5.51 20.02
N GLU A 141 -2.47 6.58 19.26
CA GLU A 141 -3.50 7.46 18.72
C GLU A 141 -3.63 7.20 17.23
N ARG A 142 -4.75 6.60 16.81
CA ARG A 142 -5.02 6.34 15.40
C ARG A 142 -5.75 7.53 14.77
N ARG A 143 -5.27 7.98 13.61
CA ARG A 143 -5.87 9.06 12.82
C ARG A 143 -6.20 8.56 11.42
N VAL A 144 -7.45 8.77 10.99
CA VAL A 144 -7.90 8.44 9.64
C VAL A 144 -7.64 9.65 8.74
N ALA A 145 -6.60 9.57 7.94
CA ALA A 145 -6.17 10.66 7.07
C ALA A 145 -6.76 10.58 5.66
N TYR A 146 -7.24 9.40 5.25
CA TYR A 146 -7.86 9.19 3.95
C TYR A 146 -8.85 8.03 3.98
N ALA A 147 -9.80 8.05 3.06
CA ALA A 147 -10.62 6.91 2.69
C ALA A 147 -10.23 6.41 1.30
N ALA A 148 -10.18 5.08 1.12
CA ALA A 148 -9.99 4.50 -0.20
C ALA A 148 -11.35 4.05 -0.74
N VAL A 149 -11.90 4.78 -1.69
CA VAL A 149 -13.23 4.55 -2.27
C VAL A 149 -13.10 3.64 -3.49
N ALA A 150 -13.87 2.55 -3.54
CA ALA A 150 -13.89 1.65 -4.69
C ALA A 150 -14.53 2.31 -5.91
N ALA A 151 -14.03 1.99 -7.10
CA ALA A 151 -14.64 2.39 -8.36
C ALA A 151 -16.04 1.80 -8.48
N HIS A 152 -17.00 2.60 -8.94
CA HIS A 152 -18.39 2.16 -9.16
C HIS A 152 -18.60 1.47 -10.49
N ALA A 153 -17.68 1.62 -11.44
CA ALA A 153 -17.68 1.00 -12.76
C ALA A 153 -16.28 0.54 -13.13
N ALA A 154 -16.22 -0.50 -13.97
CA ALA A 154 -14.93 -1.00 -14.44
C ALA A 154 -14.20 0.11 -15.24
N PRO A 155 -12.93 0.42 -14.92
CA PRO A 155 -12.13 1.32 -15.73
C PRO A 155 -12.15 0.92 -17.21
N PRO A 156 -12.23 1.88 -18.15
CA PRO A 156 -12.27 1.59 -19.60
C PRO A 156 -11.13 0.69 -20.09
N ALA A 157 -10.00 0.75 -19.43
CA ALA A 157 -8.82 -0.09 -19.67
C ALA A 157 -9.14 -1.60 -19.70
N PHE A 158 -10.13 -2.07 -18.93
CA PHE A 158 -10.54 -3.48 -18.92
C PHE A 158 -11.35 -3.91 -20.15
N SER A 159 -11.79 -2.98 -20.99
CA SER A 159 -12.39 -3.25 -22.29
C SER A 159 -11.36 -3.47 -23.40
N GLU A 160 -10.09 -3.17 -23.12
CA GLU A 160 -8.97 -3.35 -24.04
C GLU A 160 -8.29 -4.72 -23.83
N PRO A 161 -7.50 -5.21 -24.81
CA PRO A 161 -6.65 -6.38 -24.59
C PRO A 161 -5.64 -6.12 -23.48
N LEU A 162 -5.64 -6.98 -22.45
CA LEU A 162 -4.69 -6.99 -21.36
C LEU A 162 -4.14 -8.41 -21.17
N ASP A 163 -2.91 -8.51 -20.67
CA ASP A 163 -2.26 -9.79 -20.36
C ASP A 163 -2.16 -10.03 -18.85
N ILE A 164 -1.87 -8.98 -18.11
CA ILE A 164 -1.58 -9.02 -16.67
C ILE A 164 -2.41 -7.95 -15.96
N VAL A 165 -2.89 -8.27 -14.76
CA VAL A 165 -3.41 -7.29 -13.80
C VAL A 165 -2.62 -7.37 -12.50
N LEU A 166 -2.11 -6.24 -12.01
CA LEU A 166 -1.31 -6.16 -10.79
C LEU A 166 -2.16 -5.68 -9.61
N PHE A 167 -2.13 -6.45 -8.53
CA PHE A 167 -2.81 -6.15 -7.27
C PHE A 167 -1.81 -5.90 -6.15
N HIS A 168 -1.87 -4.72 -5.55
CA HIS A 168 -1.01 -4.29 -4.44
C HIS A 168 -1.74 -4.31 -3.08
N SER A 169 -3.06 -4.60 -3.07
CA SER A 169 -3.87 -4.74 -1.86
C SER A 169 -5.04 -5.69 -2.09
N ALA A 170 -5.49 -6.38 -1.05
CA ALA A 170 -6.70 -7.22 -1.09
C ALA A 170 -7.94 -6.40 -1.46
N ARG A 171 -8.02 -5.16 -0.99
CA ARG A 171 -9.12 -4.25 -1.30
C ARG A 171 -9.23 -3.91 -2.79
N ALA A 172 -8.11 -3.83 -3.51
CA ALA A 172 -8.15 -3.66 -4.97
C ALA A 172 -8.70 -4.92 -5.66
N VAL A 173 -8.40 -6.11 -5.13
CA VAL A 173 -9.01 -7.36 -5.60
C VAL A 173 -10.52 -7.36 -5.34
N GLU A 174 -10.94 -7.05 -4.12
CA GLU A 174 -12.37 -6.96 -3.74
C GLU A 174 -13.14 -6.00 -4.66
N ALA A 175 -12.56 -4.81 -4.93
CA ALA A 175 -13.14 -3.86 -5.87
C ALA A 175 -13.24 -4.42 -7.29
N TYR A 176 -12.22 -5.14 -7.77
CA TYR A 176 -12.23 -5.81 -9.07
C TYR A 176 -13.31 -6.89 -9.16
N LEU A 177 -13.47 -7.70 -8.11
CA LEU A 177 -14.48 -8.75 -8.03
C LEU A 177 -15.89 -8.15 -8.01
N ALA A 178 -16.11 -7.08 -7.24
CA ALA A 178 -17.38 -6.36 -7.19
C ALA A 178 -17.82 -5.78 -8.55
N LEU A 179 -16.86 -5.50 -9.44
CA LEU A 179 -17.09 -5.06 -10.82
C LEU A 179 -17.31 -6.23 -11.81
N GLY A 180 -17.48 -7.47 -11.32
CA GLY A 180 -17.69 -8.66 -12.14
C GLY A 180 -16.43 -9.26 -12.74
N ALA A 181 -15.25 -8.91 -12.20
CA ALA A 181 -13.95 -9.47 -12.59
C ALA A 181 -13.68 -9.46 -14.11
N PRO A 182 -13.72 -8.30 -14.79
CA PRO A 182 -13.73 -8.20 -16.25
C PRO A 182 -12.48 -8.84 -16.86
N GLY A 183 -12.66 -9.93 -17.61
CA GLY A 183 -11.59 -10.62 -18.33
C GLY A 183 -10.72 -11.55 -17.49
N ALA A 184 -11.02 -11.80 -16.22
CA ALA A 184 -10.19 -12.58 -15.29
C ALA A 184 -9.66 -13.89 -15.88
N GLY A 185 -10.51 -14.72 -16.50
CA GLY A 185 -10.11 -16.02 -17.07
C GLY A 185 -9.02 -15.94 -18.16
N ARG A 186 -8.77 -14.77 -18.74
CA ARG A 186 -7.73 -14.53 -19.75
C ARG A 186 -6.48 -13.87 -19.18
N LEU A 187 -6.57 -13.30 -17.98
CA LEU A 187 -5.52 -12.47 -17.35
C LEU A 187 -4.68 -13.29 -16.40
N ILE A 188 -3.42 -12.88 -16.29
CA ILE A 188 -2.55 -13.28 -15.19
C ILE A 188 -2.78 -12.28 -14.03
N ALA A 189 -3.16 -12.78 -12.86
CA ALA A 189 -3.23 -11.97 -11.64
C ALA A 189 -1.87 -11.93 -10.95
N GLY A 190 -1.21 -10.79 -10.94
CA GLY A 190 0.00 -10.55 -10.16
C GLY A 190 -0.35 -10.00 -8.78
N CYS A 191 -0.05 -10.75 -7.73
CA CYS A 191 -0.40 -10.44 -6.34
C CYS A 191 0.85 -10.16 -5.51
N LEU A 192 0.90 -9.00 -4.85
CA LEU A 192 2.06 -8.56 -4.07
C LEU A 192 2.32 -9.43 -2.82
N SER A 193 1.31 -10.17 -2.34
CA SER A 193 1.43 -11.02 -1.15
C SER A 193 0.48 -12.22 -1.20
N PRO A 194 0.72 -13.27 -0.37
CA PRO A 194 -0.19 -14.41 -0.25
C PRO A 194 -1.62 -14.03 0.15
N THR A 195 -1.79 -13.02 1.00
CA THR A 195 -3.12 -12.52 1.40
C THR A 195 -3.89 -11.97 0.20
N ILE A 196 -3.21 -11.26 -0.71
CA ILE A 196 -3.82 -10.73 -1.93
C ILE A 196 -4.16 -11.86 -2.89
N ALA A 197 -3.26 -12.85 -3.04
CA ALA A 197 -3.51 -14.03 -3.87
C ALA A 197 -4.71 -14.85 -3.36
N LYS A 198 -4.87 -14.96 -2.04
CA LYS A 198 -6.04 -15.61 -1.43
C LYS A 198 -7.34 -14.89 -1.78
N ALA A 199 -7.36 -13.56 -1.72
CA ALA A 199 -8.54 -12.79 -2.15
C ALA A 199 -8.82 -12.97 -3.66
N ALA A 200 -7.78 -13.03 -4.50
CA ALA A 200 -7.94 -13.25 -5.94
C ALA A 200 -8.49 -14.65 -6.29
N ALA A 201 -8.33 -15.65 -5.43
CA ALA A 201 -8.75 -17.02 -5.69
C ALA A 201 -10.27 -17.24 -5.75
N GLU A 202 -11.07 -16.20 -5.51
CA GLU A 202 -12.55 -16.27 -5.62
C GLU A 202 -13.05 -16.40 -7.06
N VAL A 203 -12.21 -16.10 -8.06
CA VAL A 203 -12.51 -16.27 -9.48
C VAL A 203 -11.42 -17.03 -10.21
N SER A 204 -11.76 -17.60 -11.38
CA SER A 204 -10.79 -18.28 -12.21
C SER A 204 -9.94 -17.29 -13.00
N TRP A 205 -8.62 -17.44 -12.92
CA TRP A 205 -7.62 -16.69 -13.67
C TRP A 205 -6.92 -17.59 -14.68
N LYS A 206 -6.32 -17.01 -15.71
CA LYS A 206 -5.36 -17.76 -16.55
C LYS A 206 -4.20 -18.29 -15.70
N ARG A 207 -3.74 -17.48 -14.76
CA ARG A 207 -2.72 -17.82 -13.77
C ARG A 207 -2.75 -16.81 -12.60
N VAL A 208 -2.45 -17.26 -11.40
CA VAL A 208 -2.16 -16.39 -10.25
C VAL A 208 -0.69 -16.48 -9.93
N ILE A 209 0.00 -15.35 -9.83
CA ILE A 209 1.42 -15.23 -9.49
C ILE A 209 1.51 -14.40 -8.21
N THR A 210 2.11 -14.98 -7.18
CA THR A 210 2.40 -14.25 -5.93
C THR A 210 3.87 -13.85 -5.92
N ALA A 211 4.16 -12.60 -5.56
CA ALA A 211 5.53 -12.13 -5.39
C ALA A 211 6.24 -12.95 -4.30
N PRO A 212 7.53 -13.31 -4.48
CA PRO A 212 8.32 -14.03 -3.47
C PRO A 212 8.48 -13.25 -2.16
N SER A 213 8.50 -11.93 -2.23
CA SER A 213 8.45 -11.02 -1.08
C SER A 213 7.50 -9.84 -1.39
N PRO A 214 6.99 -9.12 -0.38
CA PRO A 214 6.03 -8.03 -0.58
C PRO A 214 6.70 -6.76 -1.13
N ARG A 215 7.59 -6.92 -2.10
CA ARG A 215 8.30 -5.85 -2.81
C ARG A 215 7.80 -5.77 -4.25
N GLU A 216 7.55 -4.56 -4.72
CA GLU A 216 7.04 -4.35 -6.08
C GLU A 216 8.00 -4.88 -7.16
N ASN A 217 9.32 -4.72 -6.96
CA ASN A 217 10.30 -5.26 -7.91
C ASN A 217 10.21 -6.78 -8.06
N ASP A 218 9.95 -7.50 -6.96
CA ASP A 218 9.79 -8.95 -6.96
C ASP A 218 8.47 -9.35 -7.64
N LEU A 219 7.40 -8.58 -7.44
CA LEU A 219 6.13 -8.77 -8.15
C LEU A 219 6.33 -8.61 -9.67
N LEU A 220 6.99 -7.53 -10.09
CA LEU A 220 7.21 -7.24 -11.50
C LEU A 220 8.15 -8.27 -12.15
N ALA A 221 9.21 -8.69 -11.46
CA ALA A 221 10.11 -9.75 -11.94
C ALA A 221 9.37 -11.08 -12.11
N ALA A 222 8.51 -11.45 -11.17
CA ALA A 222 7.73 -12.68 -11.23
C ALA A 222 6.65 -12.68 -12.32
N THR A 223 6.10 -11.51 -12.67
CA THR A 223 4.96 -11.39 -13.61
C THR A 223 5.35 -11.02 -15.02
N ILE A 224 6.35 -10.16 -15.20
CA ILE A 224 6.77 -9.63 -16.51
C ILE A 224 8.07 -10.29 -16.97
N GLY A 225 8.87 -10.77 -16.03
CA GLY A 225 10.25 -11.18 -16.26
C GLY A 225 11.22 -10.00 -16.10
N GLY A 226 12.50 -10.30 -16.02
CA GLY A 226 13.60 -9.33 -15.98
C GLY A 226 14.29 -9.27 -17.31
#